data_6962a82aff329363c22adda73a1b45ae
#
_entry.id   6962a82aff329363c22adda73a1b45ae
#
_cell.length_a   1.000
_cell.length_b   1.000
_cell.length_c   1.000
_cell.angle_alpha   90.00
_cell.angle_beta   90.00
_cell.angle_gamma   90.00
#
_symmetry.space_group_name_H-M   'P 1'
#
loop_
_entity.id
_entity.type
_entity.pdbx_description
1 polymer ?
#
loop_
_entity_poly.entity_id
_entity_poly.type
_entity_poly.pdbx_seq_one_letter_code
_entity_poly.pdbx_strand_id
1 'polypeptide(L)'
;MRLPATLLVLAPLLAVPVFLAAQESASVAAPTSVKVNKAAKVAKAIKRKAAKKPPPTPARELFGAAKTPAPLAARAIGFYAKGCLAGATALPIDGPAWQAMRLSRNRNWGHPVLVSLVERLATEAKQHDGWPGLLVGDLSQPRGGPMLTGHASHQVGLDADIWFTPMPDRRLSDKEREDLSATSMLAEDQVSVDPKVWTEAHVRVLKRTASYKEVERVLVHPAIKKAVCEASKEEKNRAWLSKVRPYWGHYYHFHIRIGCPRGSADCEGQPPVGDDDGCGAELTRWLKLVKPPPVPLPAGKPRPEKKPITLDQMPAECRTVLNGGPPPIAAKADKATEPAKATSQVTKQAKPDAKKTTVK
;
A
#
# COMPACT_ATOMS: atom_id res chain seq x y z
N MET A 1 -20.20 23.78 -48.60
CA MET A 1 -21.59 24.22 -48.51
C MET A 1 -22.49 23.06 -48.11
N ARG A 2 -22.92 23.03 -46.87
CA ARG A 2 -24.11 22.42 -46.30
C ARG A 2 -24.04 22.56 -44.78
N LEU A 3 -24.91 23.40 -44.22
CA LEU A 3 -25.07 23.72 -42.80
C LEU A 3 -25.85 22.60 -42.08
N PRO A 4 -25.63 22.37 -40.79
CA PRO A 4 -26.42 21.46 -39.98
C PRO A 4 -27.69 22.15 -39.42
N ALA A 5 -28.76 21.38 -39.32
CA ALA A 5 -30.05 21.78 -38.79
C ALA A 5 -30.03 21.75 -37.23
N THR A 6 -30.54 22.83 -36.66
CA THR A 6 -30.75 23.00 -35.22
C THR A 6 -32.12 22.39 -34.85
N LEU A 7 -32.14 21.44 -33.92
CA LEU A 7 -33.35 20.87 -33.34
C LEU A 7 -33.72 21.61 -32.04
N LEU A 8 -34.87 22.30 -32.08
CA LEU A 8 -35.48 22.96 -30.92
C LEU A 8 -36.35 21.93 -30.19
N VAL A 9 -36.07 21.68 -28.90
CA VAL A 9 -36.94 20.85 -28.05
C VAL A 9 -37.77 21.75 -27.14
N LEU A 10 -39.08 21.73 -27.35
CA LEU A 10 -40.08 22.37 -26.50
C LEU A 10 -40.30 21.51 -25.23
N ALA A 11 -40.28 22.12 -24.05
CA ALA A 11 -40.71 21.53 -22.80
C ALA A 11 -42.20 21.89 -22.53
N PRO A 12 -43.05 20.96 -22.08
CA PRO A 12 -44.39 21.27 -21.64
C PRO A 12 -44.46 21.71 -20.17
N LEU A 13 -45.16 22.82 -19.92
CA LEU A 13 -45.59 23.26 -18.60
C LEU A 13 -46.69 22.33 -18.07
N LEU A 14 -46.50 21.79 -16.88
CA LEU A 14 -47.55 21.09 -16.12
C LEU A 14 -48.13 22.04 -15.05
N ALA A 15 -49.42 22.30 -15.18
CA ALA A 15 -50.22 23.08 -14.23
C ALA A 15 -50.59 22.23 -13.02
N VAL A 16 -50.44 22.81 -11.80
CA VAL A 16 -50.85 22.20 -10.53
C VAL A 16 -52.22 22.75 -10.13
N PRO A 17 -53.24 21.91 -9.84
CA PRO A 17 -54.51 22.39 -9.33
C PRO A 17 -54.44 22.63 -7.79
N VAL A 18 -54.91 23.78 -7.39
CA VAL A 18 -55.16 24.18 -5.99
C VAL A 18 -56.48 23.57 -5.54
N PHE A 19 -56.47 22.73 -4.52
CA PHE A 19 -57.69 22.28 -3.84
C PHE A 19 -57.93 23.16 -2.61
N LEU A 20 -59.07 23.88 -2.60
CA LEU A 20 -59.65 24.54 -1.46
C LEU A 20 -60.36 23.48 -0.61
N ALA A 21 -59.99 23.32 0.66
CA ALA A 21 -60.71 22.53 1.62
C ALA A 21 -61.66 23.42 2.45
N ALA A 22 -62.96 23.10 2.37
CA ALA A 22 -63.98 23.72 3.20
C ALA A 22 -63.96 23.17 4.62
N GLN A 23 -64.11 24.09 5.60
CA GLN A 23 -64.31 23.75 6.99
C GLN A 23 -65.79 23.46 7.27
N GLU A 24 -66.11 22.30 7.78
CA GLU A 24 -67.39 22.01 8.41
C GLU A 24 -67.23 21.84 9.91
N SER A 25 -67.97 22.67 10.65
CA SER A 25 -68.11 22.67 12.10
C SER A 25 -69.10 21.59 12.53
N ALA A 26 -68.70 20.65 13.35
CA ALA A 26 -69.62 19.70 13.98
C ALA A 26 -69.54 19.74 15.50
N SER A 27 -70.68 19.83 16.05
CA SER A 27 -71.18 19.99 17.41
C SER A 27 -70.66 18.98 18.44
N VAL A 28 -70.48 19.50 19.68
CA VAL A 28 -70.09 18.79 20.91
C VAL A 28 -71.26 17.94 21.42
N ALA A 29 -71.01 16.69 21.75
CA ALA A 29 -71.82 15.87 22.68
C ALA A 29 -70.88 15.25 23.73
N ALA A 30 -71.20 15.49 25.00
CA ALA A 30 -70.41 15.08 26.16
C ALA A 30 -70.65 13.60 26.58
N PRO A 31 -69.87 13.05 27.53
CA PRO A 31 -69.37 11.69 27.49
C PRO A 31 -70.15 10.69 28.38
N THR A 32 -70.21 9.47 27.96
CA THR A 32 -70.55 8.33 28.86
C THR A 32 -69.27 7.60 29.27
N SER A 33 -69.14 7.43 30.59
CA SER A 33 -68.03 6.75 31.29
C SER A 33 -67.88 5.31 30.84
N VAL A 34 -66.74 4.98 30.25
CA VAL A 34 -66.30 3.60 30.04
C VAL A 34 -64.97 3.37 30.69
N LYS A 35 -65.00 2.42 31.59
CA LYS A 35 -63.94 1.91 32.47
C LYS A 35 -62.50 1.97 31.96
N VAL A 36 -61.71 2.73 32.68
CA VAL A 36 -60.23 2.78 32.61
C VAL A 36 -59.68 1.49 33.26
N ASN A 37 -59.51 0.41 32.48
CA ASN A 37 -58.77 -0.77 32.96
C ASN A 37 -58.08 -1.63 31.86
N LYS A 38 -57.84 -1.05 30.65
CA LYS A 38 -57.02 -1.73 29.61
C LYS A 38 -55.77 -0.98 29.17
N ALA A 39 -55.56 0.24 29.60
CA ALA A 39 -54.40 1.05 29.17
C ALA A 39 -53.08 0.66 29.89
N ALA A 40 -53.15 0.07 31.09
CA ALA A 40 -51.96 -0.27 31.88
C ALA A 40 -51.24 -1.57 31.41
N LYS A 41 -51.89 -2.44 30.58
CA LYS A 41 -51.27 -3.67 30.07
C LYS A 41 -50.55 -3.50 28.72
N VAL A 42 -50.84 -2.46 27.96
CA VAL A 42 -50.21 -2.17 26.67
C VAL A 42 -48.89 -1.42 26.85
N ALA A 43 -48.76 -0.62 27.90
CA ALA A 43 -47.53 0.14 28.19
C ALA A 43 -46.33 -0.76 28.65
N LYS A 44 -46.58 -2.00 29.04
CA LYS A 44 -45.53 -2.92 29.52
C LYS A 44 -44.92 -3.78 28.42
N ALA A 45 -45.40 -3.70 27.17
CA ALA A 45 -44.93 -4.50 26.05
C ALA A 45 -44.04 -3.71 25.07
N ILE A 46 -43.87 -2.39 25.24
CA ILE A 46 -42.84 -1.62 24.53
C ILE A 46 -41.56 -1.69 25.40
N LYS A 47 -41.02 -2.88 25.63
CA LYS A 47 -39.57 -2.98 25.83
C LYS A 47 -38.94 -2.38 24.61
N ARG A 48 -38.46 -1.12 24.71
CA ARG A 48 -37.54 -0.51 23.77
C ARG A 48 -36.51 -1.59 23.44
N LYS A 49 -36.59 -2.19 22.24
CA LYS A 49 -35.47 -2.89 21.65
C LYS A 49 -34.34 -1.87 21.69
N ALA A 50 -33.41 -2.01 22.64
CA ALA A 50 -32.23 -1.15 22.67
C ALA A 50 -31.69 -1.20 21.27
N ALA A 51 -31.64 -0.07 20.57
CA ALA A 51 -31.14 0.00 19.22
C ALA A 51 -29.75 -0.62 19.27
N LYS A 52 -29.57 -1.75 18.56
CA LYS A 52 -28.27 -2.40 18.51
C LYS A 52 -27.28 -1.35 18.06
N LYS A 53 -26.27 -1.10 18.90
CA LYS A 53 -25.18 -0.18 18.54
C LYS A 53 -24.72 -0.54 17.13
N PRO A 54 -24.58 0.44 16.21
CA PRO A 54 -24.13 0.13 14.85
C PRO A 54 -22.82 -0.65 14.92
N PRO A 55 -22.58 -1.58 13.98
CA PRO A 55 -21.33 -2.33 13.96
C PRO A 55 -20.16 -1.34 13.87
N PRO A 56 -19.01 -1.64 14.49
CA PRO A 56 -17.85 -0.77 14.45
C PRO A 56 -17.37 -0.65 13.00
N THR A 57 -16.91 0.55 12.62
CA THR A 57 -16.34 0.83 11.30
C THR A 57 -15.15 -0.09 11.04
N PRO A 58 -15.09 -0.76 9.88
CA PRO A 58 -13.95 -1.59 9.50
C PRO A 58 -12.64 -0.79 9.50
N ALA A 59 -11.56 -1.40 10.01
CA ALA A 59 -10.25 -0.75 10.07
C ALA A 59 -9.77 -0.29 8.67
N ARG A 60 -10.07 -1.05 7.61
CA ARG A 60 -9.73 -0.69 6.23
C ARG A 60 -10.32 0.66 5.78
N GLU A 61 -11.49 1.01 6.26
CA GLU A 61 -12.14 2.30 5.95
C GLU A 61 -11.47 3.45 6.71
N LEU A 62 -11.11 3.21 7.98
CA LEU A 62 -10.45 4.20 8.81
C LEU A 62 -9.04 4.52 8.28
N PHE A 63 -8.23 3.52 7.98
CA PHE A 63 -6.88 3.71 7.44
C PHE A 63 -6.90 4.22 5.99
N GLY A 64 -7.84 3.76 5.16
CA GLY A 64 -8.02 4.25 3.79
C GLY A 64 -8.45 5.72 3.70
N ALA A 65 -9.08 6.25 4.74
CA ALA A 65 -9.44 7.66 4.82
C ALA A 65 -8.25 8.57 5.15
N ALA A 66 -7.17 8.05 5.75
CA ALA A 66 -5.98 8.84 6.11
C ALA A 66 -5.20 9.25 4.84
N LYS A 67 -5.02 10.55 4.63
CA LYS A 67 -4.34 11.11 3.44
C LYS A 67 -2.87 11.44 3.67
N THR A 68 -2.45 11.57 4.93
CA THR A 68 -1.10 11.97 5.34
C THR A 68 -0.57 11.03 6.41
N PRO A 69 0.75 10.88 6.54
CA PRO A 69 1.35 10.06 7.59
C PRO A 69 1.05 10.63 8.99
N ALA A 70 1.15 9.78 10.00
CA ALA A 70 1.15 10.23 11.37
C ALA A 70 2.49 10.96 11.67
N PRO A 71 2.48 12.12 12.35
CA PRO A 71 3.70 12.86 12.69
C PRO A 71 4.42 12.22 13.89
N LEU A 72 4.87 11.00 13.70
CA LEU A 72 5.56 10.15 14.67
C LEU A 72 6.91 9.69 14.11
N ALA A 73 7.80 9.22 14.97
CA ALA A 73 9.00 8.51 14.53
C ALA A 73 8.62 7.29 13.69
N ALA A 74 9.41 6.97 12.67
CA ALA A 74 9.15 5.86 11.77
C ALA A 74 9.22 4.51 12.51
N ARG A 75 8.12 3.77 12.52
CA ARG A 75 8.02 2.43 13.12
C ARG A 75 7.00 1.58 12.37
N ALA A 76 7.38 0.35 12.05
CA ALA A 76 6.47 -0.71 11.69
C ALA A 76 5.87 -1.30 12.97
N ILE A 77 4.56 -1.52 13.02
CA ILE A 77 3.83 -1.98 14.20
C ILE A 77 2.95 -3.16 13.84
N GLY A 78 3.15 -4.30 14.49
CA GLY A 78 2.46 -5.56 14.23
C GLY A 78 2.99 -6.32 13.02
N PHE A 79 2.18 -7.21 12.48
CA PHE A 79 2.53 -8.10 11.38
C PHE A 79 2.15 -7.51 10.01
N TYR A 80 2.82 -7.91 8.95
CA TYR A 80 2.62 -7.44 7.57
C TYR A 80 1.15 -7.39 7.10
N ALA A 81 0.33 -8.34 7.58
CA ALA A 81 -1.09 -8.47 7.26
C ALA A 81 -2.03 -8.05 8.41
N LYS A 82 -1.49 -7.55 9.51
CA LYS A 82 -2.25 -7.08 10.68
C LYS A 82 -1.41 -6.09 11.48
N GLY A 83 -1.32 -4.87 11.00
CA GLY A 83 -0.49 -3.85 11.63
C GLY A 83 -0.72 -2.46 11.04
N CYS A 84 0.17 -1.53 11.34
CA CYS A 84 0.14 -0.15 10.86
C CYS A 84 1.54 0.44 10.78
N LEU A 85 1.66 1.63 10.20
CA LEU A 85 2.92 2.33 9.96
C LEU A 85 2.88 3.73 10.59
N ALA A 86 3.73 3.97 11.56
CA ALA A 86 4.00 5.30 12.10
C ALA A 86 5.09 6.00 11.27
N GLY A 87 5.02 7.31 11.12
CA GLY A 87 6.08 8.12 10.51
C GLY A 87 6.49 7.68 9.10
N ALA A 88 5.52 7.35 8.25
CA ALA A 88 5.77 6.92 6.88
C ALA A 88 6.50 7.98 6.07
N THR A 89 7.39 7.54 5.18
CA THR A 89 8.03 8.36 4.14
C THR A 89 7.41 8.03 2.79
N ALA A 90 7.13 9.04 1.98
CA ALA A 90 6.69 8.84 0.61
C ALA A 90 7.88 8.48 -0.29
N LEU A 91 7.74 7.44 -1.12
CA LEU A 91 8.56 7.31 -2.31
C LEU A 91 8.18 8.46 -3.25
N PRO A 92 9.11 9.31 -3.72
CA PRO A 92 8.80 10.30 -4.75
C PRO A 92 8.13 9.64 -5.95
N ILE A 93 7.10 10.29 -6.50
CA ILE A 93 6.36 9.73 -7.64
C ILE A 93 7.22 9.53 -8.88
N ASP A 94 8.32 10.27 -8.94
CA ASP A 94 9.32 10.22 -9.99
C ASP A 94 10.73 10.22 -9.41
N GLY A 95 11.59 9.40 -9.98
CA GLY A 95 13.01 9.36 -9.71
C GLY A 95 13.84 9.16 -10.98
N PRO A 96 15.17 9.15 -10.87
CA PRO A 96 16.06 8.99 -12.03
C PRO A 96 15.96 7.60 -12.69
N ALA A 97 15.41 6.62 -11.96
CA ALA A 97 15.28 5.25 -12.43
C ALA A 97 13.96 4.57 -11.95
N TRP A 98 12.96 5.35 -11.57
CA TRP A 98 11.64 4.80 -11.23
C TRP A 98 10.51 5.79 -11.51
N GLN A 99 9.32 5.26 -11.66
CA GLN A 99 8.06 5.99 -11.67
C GLN A 99 7.03 5.22 -10.84
N ALA A 100 6.35 5.90 -9.92
CA ALA A 100 5.26 5.30 -9.16
C ALA A 100 4.00 5.20 -10.02
N MET A 101 3.27 4.10 -9.88
CA MET A 101 2.04 3.81 -10.61
C MET A 101 0.81 3.93 -9.69
N ARG A 102 -0.38 4.10 -10.27
CA ARG A 102 -1.66 4.14 -9.53
C ARG A 102 -1.69 5.25 -8.47
N LEU A 103 -1.30 6.47 -8.84
CA LEU A 103 -1.14 7.62 -7.94
C LEU A 103 -2.42 7.95 -7.16
N SER A 104 -3.59 7.74 -7.77
CA SER A 104 -4.90 7.95 -7.13
C SER A 104 -5.11 7.13 -5.86
N ARG A 105 -4.39 6.00 -5.73
CA ARG A 105 -4.49 5.13 -4.56
C ARG A 105 -3.79 5.69 -3.32
N ASN A 106 -2.87 6.66 -3.49
CA ASN A 106 -2.04 7.21 -2.43
C ASN A 106 -1.29 6.10 -1.64
N ARG A 107 -0.63 5.18 -2.36
CA ARG A 107 0.03 3.98 -1.80
C ARG A 107 1.53 3.92 -2.07
N ASN A 108 2.16 5.06 -2.24
CA ASN A 108 3.61 5.19 -2.38
C ASN A 108 4.32 5.49 -1.05
N TRP A 109 3.75 5.05 0.07
CA TRP A 109 4.29 5.28 1.42
C TRP A 109 4.96 4.03 1.97
N GLY A 110 6.06 4.20 2.67
CA GLY A 110 6.78 3.08 3.30
C GLY A 110 7.57 3.50 4.54
N HIS A 111 8.08 2.50 5.24
CA HIS A 111 9.13 2.77 6.22
C HIS A 111 10.35 3.34 5.48
N PRO A 112 11.09 4.32 6.04
CA PRO A 112 12.25 4.93 5.34
C PRO A 112 13.26 3.91 4.79
N VAL A 113 13.50 2.82 5.51
CA VAL A 113 14.39 1.72 5.06
C VAL A 113 13.89 1.07 3.77
N LEU A 114 12.58 0.86 3.63
CA LEU A 114 11.99 0.31 2.41
C LEU A 114 12.09 1.29 1.25
N VAL A 115 11.76 2.56 1.48
CA VAL A 115 11.83 3.61 0.44
C VAL A 115 13.25 3.70 -0.09
N SER A 116 14.25 3.83 0.79
CA SER A 116 15.66 3.89 0.40
C SER A 116 16.13 2.62 -0.34
N LEU A 117 15.60 1.44 0.03
CA LEU A 117 15.90 0.19 -0.68
C LEU A 117 15.33 0.21 -2.11
N VAL A 118 14.10 0.69 -2.31
CA VAL A 118 13.47 0.78 -3.65
C VAL A 118 14.23 1.75 -4.54
N GLU A 119 14.64 2.91 -4.02
CA GLU A 119 15.44 3.91 -4.74
C GLU A 119 16.82 3.34 -5.15
N ARG A 120 17.47 2.64 -4.24
CA ARG A 120 18.75 1.96 -4.50
C ARG A 120 18.59 0.85 -5.53
N LEU A 121 17.59 -0.02 -5.38
CA LEU A 121 17.31 -1.08 -6.35
C LEU A 121 17.08 -0.51 -7.75
N ALA A 122 16.28 0.56 -7.86
CA ALA A 122 16.01 1.19 -9.15
C ALA A 122 17.31 1.69 -9.82
N THR A 123 18.15 2.36 -9.05
CA THR A 123 19.43 2.90 -9.54
C THR A 123 20.39 1.77 -9.97
N GLU A 124 20.58 0.78 -9.10
CA GLU A 124 21.52 -0.31 -9.36
C GLU A 124 21.04 -1.25 -10.47
N ALA A 125 19.73 -1.51 -10.58
CA ALA A 125 19.16 -2.31 -11.67
C ALA A 125 19.37 -1.64 -13.03
N LYS A 126 19.24 -0.31 -13.09
CA LYS A 126 19.54 0.47 -14.31
C LYS A 126 21.01 0.43 -14.66
N GLN A 127 21.90 0.54 -13.68
CA GLN A 127 23.34 0.58 -13.92
C GLN A 127 23.95 -0.78 -14.29
N HIS A 128 23.43 -1.88 -13.73
CA HIS A 128 24.14 -3.17 -13.76
C HIS A 128 23.33 -4.32 -14.36
N ASP A 129 22.00 -4.26 -14.37
CA ASP A 129 21.17 -5.41 -14.76
C ASP A 129 20.57 -5.27 -16.17
N GLY A 130 20.82 -4.14 -16.85
CA GLY A 130 20.17 -3.84 -18.14
C GLY A 130 18.68 -3.56 -17.97
N TRP A 131 18.25 -3.11 -16.78
CA TRP A 131 16.87 -2.74 -16.50
C TRP A 131 16.71 -1.22 -16.60
N PRO A 132 15.86 -0.68 -17.50
CA PRO A 132 15.83 0.77 -17.77
C PRO A 132 15.33 1.61 -16.60
N GLY A 133 14.63 1.00 -15.65
CA GLY A 133 14.07 1.61 -14.45
C GLY A 133 12.84 0.84 -13.97
N LEU A 134 12.38 1.16 -12.76
CA LEU A 134 11.26 0.47 -12.13
C LEU A 134 9.93 1.19 -12.36
N LEU A 135 8.87 0.43 -12.69
CA LEU A 135 7.50 0.86 -12.46
C LEU A 135 7.10 0.33 -11.07
N VAL A 136 6.97 1.25 -10.11
CA VAL A 136 6.70 0.90 -8.72
C VAL A 136 5.19 0.93 -8.48
N GLY A 137 4.63 -0.19 -8.09
CA GLY A 137 3.23 -0.35 -7.73
C GLY A 137 2.93 0.11 -6.30
N ASP A 138 2.05 -0.64 -5.61
CA ASP A 138 1.67 -0.28 -4.25
C ASP A 138 2.81 -0.60 -3.25
N LEU A 139 3.12 0.33 -2.36
CA LEU A 139 3.86 0.11 -1.11
C LEU A 139 2.84 0.00 0.02
N SER A 140 2.61 1.07 0.74
CA SER A 140 1.64 1.14 1.83
C SER A 140 0.82 2.43 1.74
N GLN A 141 -0.23 2.53 2.56
CA GLN A 141 -0.98 3.77 2.80
C GLN A 141 -0.19 4.68 3.76
N PRO A 142 -0.52 5.99 3.86
CA PRO A 142 0.21 6.95 4.69
C PRO A 142 0.37 6.55 6.17
N ARG A 143 -0.58 5.79 6.70
CA ARG A 143 -0.56 5.28 8.08
C ARG A 143 -0.54 3.75 8.15
N GLY A 144 -0.25 3.10 7.03
CA GLY A 144 -0.36 1.64 6.94
C GLY A 144 -1.78 1.15 7.10
N GLY A 145 -1.94 0.02 7.76
CA GLY A 145 -3.24 -0.58 8.04
C GLY A 145 -3.86 -1.31 6.86
N PRO A 146 -4.99 -2.00 7.10
CA PRO A 146 -5.70 -2.72 6.05
C PRO A 146 -6.17 -1.80 4.94
N MET A 147 -6.04 -2.25 3.70
CA MET A 147 -6.46 -1.52 2.51
C MET A 147 -7.90 -1.80 2.13
N LEU A 148 -8.58 -0.83 1.50
CA LEU A 148 -9.95 -1.01 1.01
C LEU A 148 -10.03 -2.10 -0.06
N THR A 149 -9.03 -2.18 -0.93
CA THR A 149 -8.95 -3.12 -2.05
C THR A 149 -7.53 -3.64 -2.21
N GLY A 150 -7.39 -4.82 -2.81
CA GLY A 150 -6.10 -5.41 -3.17
C GLY A 150 -5.50 -6.22 -2.03
N HIS A 151 -4.38 -5.77 -1.53
CA HIS A 151 -3.42 -6.55 -0.74
C HIS A 151 -3.93 -7.01 0.64
N ALA A 152 -3.57 -8.23 1.01
CA ALA A 152 -3.72 -8.73 2.37
C ALA A 152 -2.61 -8.21 3.31
N SER A 153 -1.44 -7.90 2.77
CA SER A 153 -0.28 -7.33 3.47
C SER A 153 -0.07 -5.84 3.15
N HIS A 154 1.13 -5.33 3.14
CA HIS A 154 1.48 -3.91 2.97
C HIS A 154 1.02 -2.99 4.13
N GLN A 155 0.62 -3.57 5.27
CA GLN A 155 0.02 -2.80 6.35
C GLN A 155 1.04 -2.08 7.24
N VAL A 156 2.29 -2.54 7.24
CA VAL A 156 3.35 -2.02 8.14
C VAL A 156 4.45 -1.25 7.39
N GLY A 157 4.26 -1.02 6.07
CA GLY A 157 5.21 -0.25 5.26
C GLY A 157 6.54 -0.96 4.97
N LEU A 158 6.56 -2.30 5.00
CA LEU A 158 7.74 -3.14 4.74
C LEU A 158 7.60 -3.99 3.48
N ASP A 159 6.56 -3.77 2.70
CA ASP A 159 6.25 -4.46 1.45
C ASP A 159 6.22 -3.48 0.28
N ALA A 160 6.71 -3.89 -0.89
CA ALA A 160 6.64 -3.11 -2.13
C ALA A 160 6.41 -4.03 -3.33
N ASP A 161 5.49 -3.64 -4.20
CA ASP A 161 5.23 -4.31 -5.49
C ASP A 161 5.99 -3.59 -6.60
N ILE A 162 6.81 -4.33 -7.34
CA ILE A 162 7.55 -3.83 -8.49
C ILE A 162 7.07 -4.56 -9.74
N TRP A 163 6.60 -3.82 -10.73
CA TRP A 163 6.12 -4.43 -11.97
C TRP A 163 7.26 -5.09 -12.74
N PHE A 164 6.97 -6.23 -13.36
CA PHE A 164 7.89 -6.85 -14.31
C PHE A 164 7.97 -6.08 -15.64
N THR A 165 6.99 -5.23 -15.95
CA THR A 165 7.05 -4.31 -17.08
C THR A 165 8.13 -3.26 -16.82
N PRO A 166 9.16 -3.15 -17.66
CA PRO A 166 10.20 -2.13 -17.49
C PRO A 166 9.66 -0.71 -17.62
N MET A 167 10.28 0.24 -16.92
CA MET A 167 9.97 1.64 -17.08
C MET A 167 10.33 2.10 -18.51
N PRO A 168 9.44 2.80 -19.23
CA PRO A 168 9.79 3.37 -20.53
C PRO A 168 10.80 4.51 -20.39
N ASP A 169 11.53 4.78 -21.48
CA ASP A 169 12.51 5.87 -21.53
C ASP A 169 11.82 7.24 -21.72
N ARG A 170 10.77 7.48 -20.95
CA ARG A 170 10.03 8.73 -20.85
C ARG A 170 9.21 8.79 -19.58
N ARG A 171 8.79 9.98 -19.20
CA ARG A 171 7.77 10.15 -18.16
C ARG A 171 6.42 9.71 -18.68
N LEU A 172 5.73 8.91 -17.84
CA LEU A 172 4.33 8.59 -18.03
C LEU A 172 3.47 9.73 -17.51
N SER A 173 2.41 10.08 -18.24
CA SER A 173 1.38 10.98 -17.75
C SER A 173 0.59 10.35 -16.58
N ASP A 174 -0.09 11.17 -15.79
CA ASP A 174 -0.92 10.68 -14.69
C ASP A 174 -1.98 9.67 -15.18
N LYS A 175 -2.58 9.94 -16.36
CA LYS A 175 -3.54 9.02 -16.98
C LYS A 175 -2.91 7.67 -17.34
N GLU A 176 -1.72 7.67 -17.92
CA GLU A 176 -1.00 6.42 -18.25
C GLU A 176 -0.65 5.63 -16.98
N ARG A 177 -0.26 6.31 -15.91
CA ARG A 177 0.02 5.65 -14.61
C ARG A 177 -1.20 4.99 -14.01
N GLU A 178 -2.40 5.52 -14.27
CA GLU A 178 -3.65 4.91 -13.83
C GLU A 178 -4.11 3.77 -14.75
N ASP A 179 -3.96 3.89 -16.07
CA ASP A 179 -4.62 3.03 -17.04
C ASP A 179 -3.73 1.90 -17.58
N LEU A 180 -2.39 2.09 -17.60
CA LEU A 180 -1.49 1.05 -18.08
C LEU A 180 -1.68 -0.24 -17.29
N SER A 181 -1.85 -1.35 -18.02
CA SER A 181 -1.86 -2.69 -17.43
C SER A 181 -0.44 -3.24 -17.33
N ALA A 182 -0.08 -3.80 -16.18
CA ALA A 182 1.16 -4.53 -16.05
C ALA A 182 1.14 -5.81 -16.91
N THR A 183 2.26 -6.11 -17.56
CA THR A 183 2.38 -7.26 -18.48
C THR A 183 2.48 -8.56 -17.68
N SER A 184 1.65 -9.55 -18.02
CA SER A 184 1.81 -10.90 -17.49
C SER A 184 3.08 -11.54 -18.02
N MET A 185 3.84 -12.18 -17.15
CA MET A 185 5.04 -12.94 -17.51
C MET A 185 4.75 -14.40 -17.84
N LEU A 186 3.47 -14.83 -17.78
CA LEU A 186 3.12 -16.24 -17.95
C LEU A 186 2.81 -16.58 -19.40
N ALA A 187 3.26 -17.76 -19.83
CA ALA A 187 2.77 -18.45 -21.00
C ALA A 187 1.34 -18.98 -20.78
N GLU A 188 0.68 -19.45 -21.83
CA GLU A 188 -0.69 -19.96 -21.78
C GLU A 188 -0.86 -21.15 -20.82
N ASP A 189 0.16 -21.95 -20.62
CA ASP A 189 0.17 -23.12 -19.73
C ASP A 189 0.13 -22.77 -18.24
N GLN A 190 0.30 -21.50 -17.87
CA GLN A 190 0.34 -20.95 -16.49
C GLN A 190 1.45 -21.54 -15.60
N VAL A 191 2.30 -22.40 -16.12
CA VAL A 191 3.41 -23.06 -15.39
C VAL A 191 4.78 -22.80 -15.98
N SER A 192 4.83 -21.99 -17.04
CA SER A 192 6.06 -21.45 -17.63
C SER A 192 5.96 -19.95 -17.88
N VAL A 193 7.08 -19.29 -18.11
CA VAL A 193 7.14 -17.89 -18.51
C VAL A 193 7.03 -17.75 -20.02
N ASP A 194 6.41 -16.66 -20.50
CA ASP A 194 6.34 -16.36 -21.92
C ASP A 194 7.70 -15.79 -22.41
N PRO A 195 8.40 -16.49 -23.32
CA PRO A 195 9.71 -16.04 -23.81
C PRO A 195 9.67 -14.75 -24.62
N LYS A 196 8.47 -14.28 -25.02
CA LYS A 196 8.33 -13.00 -25.73
C LYS A 196 8.49 -11.79 -24.81
N VAL A 197 8.23 -11.96 -23.51
CA VAL A 197 8.27 -10.86 -22.51
C VAL A 197 9.26 -11.13 -21.39
N TRP A 198 9.54 -12.40 -21.07
CA TRP A 198 10.52 -12.76 -20.05
C TRP A 198 11.93 -12.76 -20.61
N THR A 199 12.84 -12.06 -19.94
CA THR A 199 14.24 -11.92 -20.37
C THR A 199 15.21 -12.22 -19.22
N GLU A 200 16.50 -12.37 -19.53
CA GLU A 200 17.55 -12.51 -18.52
C GLU A 200 17.65 -11.30 -17.57
N ALA A 201 17.26 -10.10 -18.03
CA ALA A 201 17.25 -8.93 -17.19
C ALA A 201 16.27 -9.07 -16.00
N HIS A 202 15.15 -9.77 -16.18
CA HIS A 202 14.22 -10.11 -15.09
C HIS A 202 14.90 -10.98 -14.03
N VAL A 203 15.71 -11.98 -14.46
CA VAL A 203 16.48 -12.85 -13.54
C VAL A 203 17.48 -12.00 -12.75
N ARG A 204 18.22 -11.10 -13.44
CA ARG A 204 19.23 -10.24 -12.78
C ARG A 204 18.60 -9.31 -11.74
N VAL A 205 17.47 -8.66 -12.05
CA VAL A 205 16.75 -7.79 -11.12
C VAL A 205 16.25 -8.56 -9.90
N LEU A 206 15.66 -9.75 -10.09
CA LEU A 206 15.22 -10.61 -8.97
C LEU A 206 16.40 -11.05 -8.10
N LYS A 207 17.53 -11.44 -8.72
CA LYS A 207 18.76 -11.80 -8.00
C LYS A 207 19.31 -10.63 -7.21
N ARG A 208 19.41 -9.44 -7.81
CA ARG A 208 19.81 -8.22 -7.10
C ARG A 208 18.91 -7.96 -5.90
N THR A 209 17.60 -7.95 -6.12
CA THR A 209 16.62 -7.74 -5.06
C THR A 209 16.80 -8.70 -3.89
N ALA A 210 16.91 -10.01 -4.18
CA ALA A 210 17.08 -11.02 -3.17
C ALA A 210 18.46 -10.96 -2.46
N SER A 211 19.46 -10.34 -3.08
CA SER A 211 20.81 -10.21 -2.52
C SER A 211 20.94 -9.12 -1.45
N TYR A 212 20.00 -8.21 -1.36
CA TYR A 212 20.02 -7.20 -0.29
C TYR A 212 19.77 -7.84 1.07
N LYS A 213 20.54 -7.40 2.07
CA LYS A 213 20.45 -7.94 3.44
C LYS A 213 19.11 -7.64 4.10
N GLU A 214 18.51 -6.49 3.75
CA GLU A 214 17.22 -6.04 4.27
C GLU A 214 16.05 -6.90 3.77
N VAL A 215 16.21 -7.51 2.58
CA VAL A 215 15.17 -8.33 1.95
C VAL A 215 15.13 -9.71 2.59
N GLU A 216 13.95 -10.08 3.09
CA GLU A 216 13.68 -11.43 3.60
C GLU A 216 13.00 -12.31 2.57
N ARG A 217 12.12 -11.73 1.75
CA ARG A 217 11.38 -12.45 0.70
C ARG A 217 11.17 -11.60 -0.54
N VAL A 218 11.20 -12.28 -1.67
CA VAL A 218 10.72 -11.80 -2.96
C VAL A 218 9.65 -12.78 -3.42
N LEU A 219 8.37 -12.38 -3.37
CA LEU A 219 7.28 -13.25 -3.77
C LEU A 219 7.07 -13.13 -5.27
N VAL A 220 7.00 -14.27 -5.95
CA VAL A 220 6.81 -14.38 -7.41
C VAL A 220 5.84 -15.51 -7.72
N HIS A 221 5.26 -15.52 -8.93
CA HIS A 221 4.48 -16.67 -9.38
C HIS A 221 5.35 -17.93 -9.49
N PRO A 222 4.81 -19.14 -9.23
CA PRO A 222 5.58 -20.39 -9.31
C PRO A 222 6.29 -20.63 -10.65
N ALA A 223 5.69 -20.22 -11.78
CA ALA A 223 6.33 -20.28 -13.10
C ALA A 223 7.59 -19.39 -13.19
N ILE A 224 7.54 -18.21 -12.56
CA ILE A 224 8.69 -17.30 -12.47
C ILE A 224 9.78 -17.90 -11.56
N LYS A 225 9.38 -18.48 -10.41
CA LYS A 225 10.33 -19.21 -9.55
C LYS A 225 11.01 -20.34 -10.32
N LYS A 226 10.26 -21.10 -11.12
CA LYS A 226 10.82 -22.13 -12.01
C LYS A 226 11.86 -21.53 -12.97
N ALA A 227 11.50 -20.45 -13.66
CA ALA A 227 12.40 -19.81 -14.63
C ALA A 227 13.72 -19.33 -13.99
N VAL A 228 13.68 -18.72 -12.78
CA VAL A 228 14.91 -18.31 -12.10
C VAL A 228 15.73 -19.50 -11.58
N CYS A 229 15.09 -20.59 -11.16
CA CYS A 229 15.77 -21.82 -10.77
C CYS A 229 16.55 -22.42 -11.96
N GLU A 230 15.92 -22.48 -13.14
CA GLU A 230 16.54 -22.99 -14.36
C GLU A 230 17.69 -22.09 -14.85
N ALA A 231 17.47 -20.77 -14.88
CA ALA A 231 18.48 -19.80 -15.29
C ALA A 231 19.73 -19.83 -14.40
N SER A 232 19.57 -20.22 -13.13
CA SER A 232 20.65 -20.20 -12.14
C SER A 232 21.20 -21.62 -11.81
N LYS A 233 20.85 -22.65 -12.56
CA LYS A 233 21.24 -24.06 -12.25
C LYS A 233 22.74 -24.25 -12.17
N GLU A 234 23.52 -23.55 -12.99
CA GLU A 234 25.00 -23.65 -13.06
C GLU A 234 25.70 -22.65 -12.10
N GLU A 235 24.95 -21.83 -11.36
CA GLU A 235 25.56 -20.88 -10.43
C GLU A 235 26.13 -21.59 -9.21
N LYS A 236 27.39 -21.26 -8.85
CA LYS A 236 28.06 -21.80 -7.65
C LYS A 236 27.40 -21.34 -6.36
N ASN A 237 26.89 -20.09 -6.32
CA ASN A 237 26.21 -19.54 -5.16
C ASN A 237 24.74 -19.24 -5.50
N ARG A 238 23.85 -20.08 -5.00
CA ARG A 238 22.40 -19.98 -5.18
C ARG A 238 21.65 -19.55 -3.92
N ALA A 239 22.35 -19.13 -2.86
CA ALA A 239 21.72 -18.78 -1.58
C ALA A 239 20.62 -17.72 -1.70
N TRP A 240 20.74 -16.78 -2.66
CA TRP A 240 19.73 -15.77 -2.92
C TRP A 240 18.36 -16.35 -3.33
N LEU A 241 18.34 -17.54 -3.95
CA LEU A 241 17.11 -18.22 -4.38
C LEU A 241 16.22 -18.60 -3.18
N SER A 242 16.79 -18.85 -2.00
CA SER A 242 16.01 -19.13 -0.78
C SER A 242 15.01 -18.03 -0.43
N LYS A 243 15.35 -16.77 -0.77
CA LYS A 243 14.46 -15.61 -0.54
C LYS A 243 13.41 -15.44 -1.63
N VAL A 244 13.60 -15.98 -2.84
CA VAL A 244 12.62 -15.92 -3.93
C VAL A 244 11.59 -17.02 -3.73
N ARG A 245 10.40 -16.66 -3.25
CA ARG A 245 9.38 -17.64 -2.82
C ARG A 245 8.19 -17.66 -3.77
N PRO A 246 7.70 -18.85 -4.14
CA PRO A 246 6.48 -18.96 -4.94
C PRO A 246 5.26 -18.54 -4.12
N TYR A 247 4.35 -17.76 -4.73
CA TYR A 247 3.10 -17.37 -4.12
C TYR A 247 2.01 -17.13 -5.17
N TRP A 248 0.74 -17.18 -4.76
CA TRP A 248 -0.42 -16.92 -5.61
C TRP A 248 -0.38 -15.49 -6.19
N GLY A 249 -0.85 -15.32 -7.41
CA GLY A 249 -0.71 -14.06 -8.14
C GLY A 249 0.77 -13.82 -8.51
N HIS A 250 1.26 -12.59 -8.39
CA HIS A 250 2.67 -12.21 -8.60
C HIS A 250 3.24 -12.62 -9.96
N TYR A 251 2.40 -12.63 -11.00
CA TYR A 251 2.80 -12.99 -12.37
C TYR A 251 3.08 -11.77 -13.26
N TYR A 252 2.69 -10.56 -12.83
CA TYR A 252 2.94 -9.29 -13.51
C TYR A 252 3.78 -8.32 -12.67
N HIS A 253 4.05 -8.66 -11.41
CA HIS A 253 4.91 -7.94 -10.47
C HIS A 253 5.60 -8.93 -9.54
N PHE A 254 6.71 -8.55 -8.97
CA PHE A 254 7.28 -9.22 -7.80
C PHE A 254 7.06 -8.37 -6.56
N HIS A 255 6.85 -9.04 -5.45
CA HIS A 255 6.59 -8.42 -4.18
C HIS A 255 7.83 -8.53 -3.29
N ILE A 256 8.40 -7.40 -2.91
CA ILE A 256 9.52 -7.30 -1.98
C ILE A 256 8.95 -7.25 -0.56
N ARG A 257 9.55 -8.02 0.34
CA ARG A 257 9.34 -7.91 1.77
C ARG A 257 10.66 -7.76 2.49
N ILE A 258 10.80 -6.69 3.27
CA ILE A 258 11.98 -6.49 4.14
C ILE A 258 11.68 -6.92 5.58
N GLY A 259 12.73 -7.23 6.32
CA GLY A 259 12.65 -7.55 7.75
C GLY A 259 12.28 -6.35 8.62
N CYS A 260 11.97 -6.60 9.88
CA CYS A 260 11.69 -5.57 10.85
C CYS A 260 12.88 -4.63 11.02
N PRO A 261 12.74 -3.31 10.75
CA PRO A 261 13.85 -2.37 10.91
C PRO A 261 14.20 -2.12 12.37
N ARG A 262 15.42 -1.71 12.61
CA ARG A 262 15.84 -1.22 13.95
C ARG A 262 14.93 -0.07 14.38
N GLY A 263 14.56 -0.02 15.65
CA GLY A 263 13.67 0.99 16.21
C GLY A 263 12.18 0.65 16.09
N SER A 264 11.82 -0.47 15.43
CA SER A 264 10.44 -0.98 15.35
C SER A 264 10.26 -2.15 16.33
N ALA A 265 10.30 -1.89 17.63
CA ALA A 265 10.20 -2.92 18.67
C ALA A 265 8.89 -3.73 18.61
N ASP A 266 7.81 -3.10 18.15
CA ASP A 266 6.49 -3.72 18.03
C ASP A 266 6.25 -4.41 16.67
N CYS A 267 7.29 -4.51 15.82
CA CYS A 267 7.21 -5.18 14.53
C CYS A 267 7.33 -6.70 14.73
N GLU A 268 6.38 -7.42 14.13
CA GLU A 268 6.36 -8.88 14.11
C GLU A 268 6.92 -9.39 12.76
N GLY A 269 8.15 -9.96 12.79
CA GLY A 269 8.77 -10.55 11.60
C GLY A 269 8.15 -11.90 11.22
N GLN A 270 8.44 -12.34 10.01
CA GLN A 270 8.15 -13.74 9.61
C GLN A 270 9.28 -14.66 10.08
N PRO A 271 9.02 -15.96 10.28
CA PRO A 271 10.08 -16.94 10.46
C PRO A 271 11.09 -16.86 9.30
N PRO A 272 12.39 -17.04 9.55
CA PRO A 272 13.39 -17.05 8.50
C PRO A 272 13.04 -18.04 7.38
N VAL A 273 13.45 -17.74 6.14
CA VAL A 273 13.43 -18.75 5.07
C VAL A 273 14.44 -19.85 5.41
N GLY A 274 14.15 -21.10 5.03
CA GLY A 274 15.11 -22.18 5.20
C GLY A 274 16.33 -22.03 4.27
N ASP A 275 17.34 -22.85 4.48
CA ASP A 275 18.58 -22.85 3.68
C ASP A 275 18.38 -23.45 2.27
N ASP A 276 17.23 -24.11 2.04
CA ASP A 276 16.84 -24.66 0.72
C ASP A 276 16.55 -23.53 -0.28
N ASP A 277 17.09 -23.65 -1.48
CA ASP A 277 16.88 -22.69 -2.59
C ASP A 277 15.42 -22.63 -3.08
N GLY A 278 14.55 -23.50 -2.60
CA GLY A 278 13.13 -23.56 -2.95
C GLY A 278 12.84 -24.03 -4.37
N CYS A 279 13.82 -24.63 -5.08
CA CYS A 279 13.67 -25.11 -6.44
C CYS A 279 13.21 -26.59 -6.53
N GLY A 280 13.16 -27.29 -5.41
CA GLY A 280 12.83 -28.72 -5.30
C GLY A 280 11.34 -29.00 -5.07
N ALA A 281 11.06 -29.74 -4.00
CA ALA A 281 9.71 -30.25 -3.67
C ALA A 281 8.68 -29.15 -3.45
N GLU A 282 9.08 -28.03 -2.87
CA GLU A 282 8.17 -26.88 -2.65
C GLU A 282 7.69 -26.33 -4.00
N LEU A 283 8.60 -26.06 -4.92
CA LEU A 283 8.25 -25.55 -6.25
C LEU A 283 7.37 -26.55 -7.01
N THR A 284 7.69 -27.84 -6.96
CA THR A 284 6.89 -28.88 -7.58
C THR A 284 5.44 -28.88 -7.07
N ARG A 285 5.25 -28.73 -5.75
CA ARG A 285 3.93 -28.61 -5.14
C ARG A 285 3.19 -27.36 -5.61
N TRP A 286 3.86 -26.22 -5.67
CA TRP A 286 3.27 -24.96 -6.13
C TRP A 286 2.85 -25.02 -7.60
N LEU A 287 3.69 -25.60 -8.48
CA LEU A 287 3.37 -25.74 -9.91
C LEU A 287 2.13 -26.62 -10.14
N LYS A 288 1.93 -27.67 -9.32
CA LYS A 288 0.71 -28.48 -9.36
C LYS A 288 -0.54 -27.68 -8.96
N LEU A 289 -0.40 -26.74 -7.99
CA LEU A 289 -1.52 -25.94 -7.50
C LEU A 289 -1.95 -24.83 -8.49
N VAL A 290 -1.02 -24.27 -9.26
CA VAL A 290 -1.31 -23.19 -10.22
C VAL A 290 -1.64 -23.68 -11.62
N LYS A 291 -1.35 -24.96 -11.93
CA LYS A 291 -1.66 -25.56 -13.23
C LYS A 291 -3.18 -25.56 -13.44
N PRO A 292 -3.69 -24.99 -14.54
CA PRO A 292 -5.10 -25.08 -14.85
C PRO A 292 -5.57 -26.52 -14.90
N PRO A 293 -6.75 -26.83 -14.35
CA PRO A 293 -7.31 -28.18 -14.50
C PRO A 293 -7.64 -28.45 -15.96
N PRO A 294 -7.50 -29.71 -16.42
CA PRO A 294 -7.74 -30.08 -17.83
C PRO A 294 -9.20 -29.82 -18.28
N VAL A 295 -10.11 -29.76 -17.33
CA VAL A 295 -11.53 -29.39 -17.54
C VAL A 295 -11.86 -28.28 -16.57
N PRO A 296 -12.56 -27.20 -16.99
CA PRO A 296 -12.99 -26.16 -16.09
C PRO A 296 -13.81 -26.74 -14.93
N LEU A 297 -13.42 -26.44 -13.70
CA LEU A 297 -14.19 -26.84 -12.52
C LEU A 297 -15.52 -26.10 -12.54
N PRO A 298 -16.64 -26.77 -12.18
CA PRO A 298 -17.90 -26.08 -12.00
C PRO A 298 -17.75 -24.94 -10.99
N ALA A 299 -18.45 -23.83 -11.24
CA ALA A 299 -18.41 -22.69 -10.34
C ALA A 299 -18.72 -23.12 -8.91
N GLY A 300 -17.73 -23.07 -8.05
CA GLY A 300 -17.88 -23.40 -6.64
C GLY A 300 -18.82 -22.39 -5.95
N LYS A 301 -19.44 -22.80 -4.85
CA LYS A 301 -20.19 -21.85 -4.01
C LYS A 301 -19.27 -20.70 -3.60
N PRO A 302 -19.73 -19.44 -3.66
CA PRO A 302 -18.96 -18.30 -3.23
C PRO A 302 -18.42 -18.57 -1.82
N ARG A 303 -17.11 -18.38 -1.63
CA ARG A 303 -16.51 -18.50 -0.30
C ARG A 303 -17.10 -17.41 0.60
N PRO A 304 -17.57 -17.74 1.81
CA PRO A 304 -18.14 -16.74 2.71
C PRO A 304 -17.13 -15.61 2.92
N GLU A 305 -17.60 -14.38 2.77
CA GLU A 305 -16.77 -13.17 2.95
C GLU A 305 -16.27 -13.13 4.39
N LYS A 306 -14.95 -13.02 4.57
CA LYS A 306 -14.37 -12.85 5.91
C LYS A 306 -14.83 -11.51 6.45
N LYS A 307 -15.37 -11.50 7.67
CA LYS A 307 -15.70 -10.24 8.34
C LYS A 307 -14.46 -9.34 8.38
N PRO A 308 -14.58 -8.08 7.96
CA PRO A 308 -13.46 -7.16 8.01
C PRO A 308 -13.04 -6.93 9.47
N ILE A 309 -11.73 -6.84 9.69
CA ILE A 309 -11.20 -6.56 11.02
C ILE A 309 -11.54 -5.13 11.46
N THR A 310 -11.74 -4.96 12.76
CA THR A 310 -11.97 -3.65 13.39
C THR A 310 -10.69 -3.12 14.01
N LEU A 311 -10.66 -1.84 14.38
CA LEU A 311 -9.51 -1.23 15.02
C LEU A 311 -9.15 -1.89 16.36
N ASP A 312 -10.13 -2.41 17.09
CA ASP A 312 -9.91 -3.11 18.37
C ASP A 312 -9.22 -4.48 18.22
N GLN A 313 -9.20 -5.02 17.00
CA GLN A 313 -8.53 -6.28 16.66
C GLN A 313 -7.09 -6.08 16.17
N MET A 314 -6.67 -4.82 15.99
CA MET A 314 -5.31 -4.46 15.58
C MET A 314 -4.41 -4.23 16.79
N PRO A 315 -3.07 -4.14 16.62
CA PRO A 315 -2.18 -3.69 17.69
C PRO A 315 -2.65 -2.38 18.31
N ALA A 316 -2.51 -2.23 19.63
CA ALA A 316 -3.05 -1.08 20.38
C ALA A 316 -2.52 0.26 19.87
N GLU A 317 -1.21 0.32 19.54
CA GLU A 317 -0.57 1.51 19.00
C GLU A 317 -1.15 1.99 17.66
N CYS A 318 -1.79 1.10 16.90
CA CYS A 318 -2.41 1.48 15.63
C CYS A 318 -3.54 2.49 15.81
N ARG A 319 -4.16 2.55 16.99
CA ARG A 319 -5.12 3.61 17.35
C ARG A 319 -4.43 4.98 17.45
N THR A 320 -3.26 5.04 18.08
CA THR A 320 -2.44 6.25 18.17
C THR A 320 -1.97 6.71 16.79
N VAL A 321 -1.49 5.78 15.97
CA VAL A 321 -1.07 6.06 14.58
C VAL A 321 -2.25 6.59 13.76
N LEU A 322 -3.42 5.95 13.85
CA LEU A 322 -4.61 6.35 13.11
C LEU A 322 -5.08 7.76 13.48
N ASN A 323 -4.98 8.13 14.76
CA ASN A 323 -5.39 9.44 15.25
C ASN A 323 -4.32 10.54 15.07
N GLY A 324 -3.20 10.24 14.43
CA GLY A 324 -2.12 11.19 14.16
C GLY A 324 -1.09 11.33 15.28
N GLY A 325 -1.15 10.43 16.29
CA GLY A 325 -0.25 10.46 17.43
C GLY A 325 -0.65 11.46 18.54
N PRO A 326 0.08 11.49 19.66
CA PRO A 326 -0.11 12.52 20.65
C PRO A 326 0.26 13.89 20.05
N PRO A 327 -0.39 14.99 20.50
CA PRO A 327 0.01 16.31 20.07
C PRO A 327 1.51 16.49 20.32
N PRO A 328 2.25 17.17 19.43
CA PRO A 328 3.66 17.43 19.67
C PRO A 328 3.78 18.10 21.04
N ILE A 329 4.57 17.50 21.93
CA ILE A 329 4.95 18.14 23.19
C ILE A 329 5.64 19.42 22.72
N ALA A 330 5.03 20.58 22.97
CA ALA A 330 5.63 21.87 22.66
C ALA A 330 7.05 21.83 23.29
N ALA A 331 8.08 21.78 22.45
CA ALA A 331 9.45 21.91 22.92
C ALA A 331 9.46 23.20 23.75
N LYS A 332 9.71 23.08 25.06
CA LYS A 332 9.97 24.25 25.90
C LYS A 332 11.09 24.98 25.17
N ALA A 333 10.77 26.18 24.68
CA ALA A 333 11.78 27.05 24.12
C ALA A 333 12.81 27.25 25.22
N ASP A 334 13.92 26.57 25.14
CA ASP A 334 15.08 26.86 25.97
C ASP A 334 15.42 28.32 25.67
N LYS A 335 15.31 29.15 26.73
CA LYS A 335 15.70 30.56 26.66
C LYS A 335 17.10 30.61 26.07
N ALA A 336 17.17 31.15 24.86
CA ALA A 336 18.42 31.43 24.21
C ALA A 336 19.31 32.21 25.19
N THR A 337 20.38 31.60 25.64
CA THR A 337 21.44 32.26 26.36
C THR A 337 22.08 33.27 25.40
N GLU A 338 22.01 34.52 25.77
CA GLU A 338 22.55 35.67 25.01
C GLU A 338 24.02 35.41 24.69
N PRO A 339 24.52 35.60 23.45
CA PRO A 339 25.89 35.33 23.13
C PRO A 339 26.79 36.39 23.76
N ALA A 340 27.74 35.94 24.57
CA ALA A 340 28.78 36.76 25.17
C ALA A 340 29.55 37.57 24.09
N LYS A 341 29.68 38.87 24.29
CA LYS A 341 30.44 39.79 23.45
C LYS A 341 31.90 39.29 23.33
N ALA A 342 32.30 38.87 22.14
CA ALA A 342 33.67 38.56 21.82
C ALA A 342 34.47 39.88 21.67
N THR A 343 35.42 40.10 22.55
CA THR A 343 36.39 41.19 22.49
C THR A 343 37.40 40.88 21.38
N SER A 344 37.43 41.71 20.37
CA SER A 344 38.34 41.64 19.23
C SER A 344 39.78 42.03 19.69
N GLN A 345 40.69 41.06 19.75
CA GLN A 345 42.12 41.34 19.78
C GLN A 345 42.68 41.21 18.37
N VAL A 346 43.12 42.35 17.83
CA VAL A 346 43.84 42.46 16.58
C VAL A 346 45.31 42.02 16.81
N THR A 347 45.69 40.89 16.31
CA THR A 347 47.10 40.47 16.21
C THR A 347 47.56 40.70 14.75
N LYS A 348 48.60 41.60 14.63
CA LYS A 348 49.32 41.88 13.39
C LYS A 348 50.08 40.63 12.94
N GLN A 349 49.77 40.14 11.74
CA GLN A 349 50.59 39.09 11.11
C GLN A 349 51.72 39.72 10.31
N ALA A 350 52.92 39.21 10.57
CA ALA A 350 54.14 39.49 9.82
C ALA A 350 54.15 38.70 8.48
N LYS A 351 54.74 39.31 7.49
CA LYS A 351 54.94 38.86 6.11
C LYS A 351 56.04 37.79 6.05
N PRO A 352 55.92 36.63 5.39
CA PRO A 352 57.08 35.78 5.09
C PRO A 352 57.67 36.09 3.72
N ASP A 353 59.01 36.12 3.70
CA ASP A 353 59.90 36.36 2.56
C ASP A 353 59.85 35.22 1.51
N ALA A 354 59.97 35.61 0.25
CA ALA A 354 60.11 34.72 -0.88
C ALA A 354 61.54 34.15 -0.96
N LYS A 355 61.71 32.83 -0.94
CA LYS A 355 62.96 32.17 -1.37
C LYS A 355 62.76 31.48 -2.73
N LYS A 356 63.47 32.00 -3.73
CA LYS A 356 63.73 31.35 -5.03
C LYS A 356 64.53 30.07 -4.79
N THR A 357 64.17 28.98 -5.43
CA THR A 357 65.12 27.87 -5.65
C THR A 357 65.02 27.43 -7.09
N THR A 358 66.19 27.48 -7.72
CA THR A 358 66.48 27.24 -9.12
C THR A 358 66.67 25.73 -9.35
N VAL A 359 66.28 25.35 -10.54
CA VAL A 359 66.44 24.07 -11.27
C VAL A 359 67.82 23.42 -11.14
N LYS A 360 67.84 22.10 -11.02
CA LYS A 360 68.56 21.17 -11.90
C LYS A 360 67.81 19.85 -12.04
#